data_723aea50697486733955710fe6a6be9e
#
_entry.id   723aea50697486733955710fe6a6be9e
#
_cell.length_a   1.000
_cell.length_b   1.000
_cell.length_c   1.000
_cell.angle_alpha   90.00
_cell.angle_beta   90.00
_cell.angle_gamma   90.00
#
_symmetry.space_group_name_H-M   'P 1'
#
loop_
_entity.id
_entity.type
_entity.pdbx_description
1 polymer ?
#
loop_
_entity_poly.entity_id
_entity_poly.type
_entity_poly.pdbx_seq_one_letter_code
_entity_poly.pdbx_strand_id
1 'polypeptide(L)'
;MPENSGSAGGITEYGALVAARKACRVCVERSPGTIRSCGEFEFDPDVVSHWELWLGHKRPKLLAVGQDFGNIGYFVRNRGRDEPNNKTNDHLRKLLVEAGFDVNYPPELDRNAPVFLTNSILCVKEGAMNAAVRAGWVSACADKHLRPLVSYLKPPVVVGMGNCGWQAVRRVLAVEDAPKRISHAAGSSWIAADQTLVFAVGHPGPLGVINRPWPQQIADWRRIGEAVSVLAPREREMDTRSGRE
;
A
#
# COMPACT_ATOMS: atom_id res chain seq x y z
N MET A 1 6.88 -10.01 45.85
CA MET A 1 5.86 -9.95 44.80
C MET A 1 6.29 -8.93 43.79
N PRO A 2 6.86 -9.28 42.63
CA PRO A 2 7.10 -8.31 41.57
C PRO A 2 5.83 -8.20 40.72
N GLU A 3 5.35 -6.98 40.59
CA GLU A 3 4.23 -6.61 39.74
C GLU A 3 4.61 -6.76 38.27
N ASN A 4 3.86 -7.61 37.61
CA ASN A 4 3.99 -7.88 36.18
C ASN A 4 3.18 -6.82 35.41
N SER A 5 3.81 -5.70 35.09
CA SER A 5 3.24 -4.69 34.19
C SER A 5 3.33 -5.21 32.74
N GLY A 6 2.31 -5.95 32.34
CA GLY A 6 2.11 -6.33 30.95
C GLY A 6 1.91 -5.10 30.07
N SER A 7 3.01 -4.58 29.50
CA SER A 7 2.93 -3.63 28.40
C SER A 7 2.31 -4.34 27.20
N ALA A 8 1.20 -3.82 26.69
CA ALA A 8 0.63 -4.21 25.39
C ALA A 8 1.68 -3.90 24.31
N GLY A 9 2.54 -4.89 24.02
CA GLY A 9 3.60 -4.80 23.01
C GLY A 9 2.98 -4.68 21.64
N GLY A 10 2.95 -3.45 21.09
CA GLY A 10 2.69 -3.25 19.68
C GLY A 10 3.72 -4.05 18.88
N ILE A 11 3.31 -4.63 17.74
CA ILE A 11 4.19 -5.34 16.82
C ILE A 11 5.32 -4.38 16.42
N THR A 12 6.51 -4.56 16.99
CA THR A 12 7.63 -3.63 16.85
C THR A 12 8.57 -4.01 15.71
N GLU A 13 8.39 -5.20 15.12
CA GLU A 13 9.27 -5.71 14.08
C GLU A 13 8.52 -6.03 12.78
N TYR A 14 9.08 -5.60 11.66
CA TYR A 14 8.54 -5.90 10.33
C TYR A 14 8.43 -7.40 10.04
N GLY A 15 9.38 -8.20 10.55
CA GLY A 15 9.35 -9.66 10.43
C GLY A 15 8.10 -10.29 11.05
N ALA A 16 7.59 -9.74 12.16
CA ALA A 16 6.36 -10.22 12.77
C ALA A 16 5.12 -9.93 11.89
N LEU A 17 5.10 -8.78 11.17
CA LEU A 17 4.04 -8.49 10.20
C LEU A 17 4.07 -9.47 9.04
N VAL A 18 5.25 -9.82 8.53
CA VAL A 18 5.43 -10.82 7.47
C VAL A 18 4.95 -12.19 7.94
N ALA A 19 5.38 -12.65 9.11
CA ALA A 19 4.96 -13.93 9.69
C ALA A 19 3.44 -14.00 9.87
N ALA A 20 2.82 -12.94 10.40
CA ALA A 20 1.37 -12.86 10.56
C ALA A 20 0.61 -12.92 9.22
N ARG A 21 1.16 -12.29 8.16
CA ARG A 21 0.60 -12.38 6.81
C ARG A 21 0.71 -13.79 6.25
N LYS A 22 1.88 -14.43 6.33
CA LYS A 22 2.10 -15.80 5.83
C LYS A 22 1.20 -16.83 6.52
N ALA A 23 1.01 -16.70 7.82
CA ALA A 23 0.14 -17.58 8.60
C ALA A 23 -1.37 -17.31 8.40
N CYS A 24 -1.76 -16.21 7.73
CA CYS A 24 -3.16 -15.82 7.63
C CYS A 24 -3.97 -16.75 6.71
N ARG A 25 -5.13 -17.22 7.22
CA ARG A 25 -6.08 -18.08 6.48
C ARG A 25 -7.51 -17.53 6.46
N VAL A 26 -7.74 -16.33 7.00
CA VAL A 26 -9.09 -15.76 7.22
C VAL A 26 -9.94 -15.71 5.95
N CYS A 27 -9.36 -15.26 4.83
CA CYS A 27 -10.12 -15.17 3.58
C CYS A 27 -10.30 -16.54 2.92
N VAL A 28 -9.31 -17.43 3.04
CA VAL A 28 -9.34 -18.80 2.50
C VAL A 28 -10.43 -19.62 3.18
N GLU A 29 -10.51 -19.57 4.51
CA GLU A 29 -11.50 -20.29 5.29
C GLU A 29 -12.93 -19.79 5.02
N ARG A 30 -13.10 -18.48 4.85
CA ARG A 30 -14.41 -17.87 4.54
C ARG A 30 -14.85 -18.03 3.09
N SER A 31 -13.95 -18.36 2.20
CA SER A 31 -14.19 -18.42 0.76
C SER A 31 -13.36 -19.50 0.09
N PRO A 32 -13.51 -20.79 0.50
CA PRO A 32 -12.72 -21.88 -0.05
C PRO A 32 -12.88 -21.96 -1.57
N GLY A 33 -11.80 -22.28 -2.26
CA GLY A 33 -11.77 -22.43 -3.74
C GLY A 33 -11.87 -21.11 -4.52
N THR A 34 -11.90 -19.93 -3.86
CA THR A 34 -12.01 -18.64 -4.56
C THR A 34 -10.83 -17.70 -4.31
N ILE A 35 -10.06 -17.96 -3.27
CA ILE A 35 -8.86 -17.21 -2.90
C ILE A 35 -7.91 -18.14 -2.16
N ARG A 36 -6.60 -17.98 -2.39
CA ARG A 36 -5.54 -18.75 -1.74
C ARG A 36 -4.55 -17.82 -1.04
N SER A 37 -3.98 -18.29 0.06
CA SER A 37 -2.91 -17.56 0.74
C SER A 37 -1.63 -17.62 -0.09
N CYS A 38 -0.90 -16.51 -0.20
CA CYS A 38 0.43 -16.52 -0.80
C CYS A 38 1.39 -17.46 -0.04
N GLY A 39 1.22 -17.62 1.28
CA GLY A 39 2.01 -18.53 2.11
C GLY A 39 1.83 -20.03 1.80
N GLU A 40 0.96 -20.39 0.86
CA GLU A 40 0.84 -21.76 0.33
C GLU A 40 1.86 -22.06 -0.79
N PHE A 41 2.60 -21.06 -1.23
CA PHE A 41 3.56 -21.18 -2.32
C PHE A 41 4.98 -21.04 -1.82
N GLU A 42 5.90 -21.87 -2.31
CA GLU A 42 7.33 -21.86 -1.92
C GLU A 42 8.03 -20.54 -2.20
N PHE A 43 7.56 -19.78 -3.17
CA PHE A 43 8.08 -18.48 -3.59
C PHE A 43 7.31 -17.31 -2.98
N ASP A 44 6.55 -17.51 -1.90
CA ASP A 44 5.87 -16.42 -1.19
C ASP A 44 6.91 -15.45 -0.62
N PRO A 45 6.93 -14.17 -1.04
CA PRO A 45 7.95 -13.23 -0.63
C PRO A 45 7.83 -12.86 0.86
N ASP A 46 8.99 -12.53 1.48
CA ASP A 46 9.06 -12.09 2.88
C ASP A 46 8.71 -10.61 3.05
N VAL A 47 7.54 -10.23 2.53
CA VAL A 47 7.09 -8.83 2.51
C VAL A 47 5.60 -8.69 2.83
N VAL A 48 5.19 -7.51 3.34
CA VAL A 48 3.80 -7.03 3.40
C VAL A 48 3.67 -5.88 2.39
N SER A 49 4.02 -6.15 1.14
CA SER A 49 4.14 -5.16 0.08
C SER A 49 3.36 -5.58 -1.15
N HIS A 50 3.40 -4.75 -2.18
CA HIS A 50 2.76 -4.98 -3.47
C HIS A 50 3.32 -6.23 -4.15
N TRP A 51 4.65 -6.26 -4.33
CA TRP A 51 5.43 -7.39 -4.83
C TRP A 51 6.77 -7.42 -4.10
N GLU A 52 7.50 -8.53 -4.15
CA GLU A 52 8.79 -8.65 -3.48
C GLU A 52 9.73 -7.46 -3.74
N LEU A 53 9.76 -7.01 -4.99
CA LEU A 53 10.67 -5.96 -5.45
C LEU A 53 10.14 -4.53 -5.28
N TRP A 54 8.94 -4.35 -4.70
CA TRP A 54 8.30 -3.04 -4.49
C TRP A 54 8.19 -2.65 -3.02
N LEU A 55 9.06 -3.20 -2.15
CA LEU A 55 8.99 -2.99 -0.72
C LEU A 55 9.15 -1.51 -0.33
N GLY A 56 10.19 -0.84 -0.81
CA GLY A 56 10.50 0.53 -0.43
C GLY A 56 11.04 0.69 1.00
N HIS A 57 11.15 1.93 1.45
CA HIS A 57 11.70 2.30 2.75
C HIS A 57 10.70 2.03 3.89
N LYS A 58 11.21 1.58 5.07
CA LYS A 58 10.38 1.31 6.25
C LYS A 58 10.03 2.56 7.08
N ARG A 59 10.46 3.73 6.65
CA ARG A 59 10.03 5.06 7.12
C ARG A 59 9.65 5.89 5.88
N PRO A 60 8.61 5.49 5.14
CA PRO A 60 8.29 6.13 3.87
C PRO A 60 7.66 7.50 4.09
N LYS A 61 7.87 8.40 3.15
CA LYS A 61 7.11 9.66 3.04
C LYS A 61 5.72 9.42 2.46
N LEU A 62 5.56 8.34 1.70
CA LEU A 62 4.34 7.96 1.03
C LEU A 62 4.09 6.45 1.13
N LEU A 63 2.90 6.07 1.59
CA LEU A 63 2.38 4.70 1.48
C LEU A 63 1.28 4.67 0.40
N ALA A 64 1.46 3.88 -0.65
CA ALA A 64 0.44 3.66 -1.65
C ALA A 64 -0.16 2.24 -1.55
N VAL A 65 -1.49 2.15 -1.57
CA VAL A 65 -2.25 0.91 -1.35
C VAL A 65 -3.02 0.57 -2.62
N GLY A 66 -2.64 -0.53 -3.28
CA GLY A 66 -3.29 -1.08 -4.46
C GLY A 66 -4.39 -2.10 -4.14
N GLN A 67 -4.79 -2.89 -5.14
CA GLN A 67 -5.84 -3.88 -5.00
C GLN A 67 -5.32 -5.23 -4.49
N ASP A 68 -4.62 -5.99 -5.34
CA ASP A 68 -4.18 -7.36 -5.10
C ASP A 68 -2.98 -7.74 -6.00
N PHE A 69 -2.50 -8.98 -5.85
CA PHE A 69 -1.42 -9.55 -6.69
C PHE A 69 -1.91 -10.10 -8.05
N GLY A 70 -3.15 -9.82 -8.42
CA GLY A 70 -3.76 -10.44 -9.59
C GLY A 70 -4.38 -11.81 -9.27
N ASN A 71 -4.28 -12.76 -10.21
CA ASN A 71 -4.82 -14.11 -10.01
C ASN A 71 -3.70 -15.14 -9.77
N ILE A 72 -4.09 -16.35 -9.34
CA ILE A 72 -3.18 -17.44 -9.04
C ILE A 72 -2.31 -17.80 -10.25
N GLY A 73 -2.88 -17.87 -11.45
CA GLY A 73 -2.12 -18.21 -12.66
C GLY A 73 -1.01 -17.20 -12.95
N TYR A 74 -1.27 -15.91 -12.75
CA TYR A 74 -0.27 -14.85 -12.87
C TYR A 74 0.81 -14.96 -11.79
N PHE A 75 0.40 -15.14 -10.55
CA PHE A 75 1.28 -15.25 -9.40
C PHE A 75 2.24 -16.45 -9.51
N VAL A 76 1.71 -17.61 -9.89
CA VAL A 76 2.50 -18.85 -10.06
C VAL A 76 3.47 -18.71 -11.23
N ARG A 77 3.00 -18.25 -12.40
CA ARG A 77 3.83 -18.07 -13.60
C ARG A 77 5.04 -17.16 -13.32
N ASN A 78 4.84 -16.11 -12.56
CA ASN A 78 5.87 -15.13 -12.23
C ASN A 78 6.57 -15.39 -10.89
N ARG A 79 6.29 -16.51 -10.23
CA ARG A 79 6.91 -16.92 -8.96
C ARG A 79 6.84 -15.82 -7.89
N GLY A 80 5.67 -15.22 -7.70
CA GLY A 80 5.44 -14.14 -6.72
C GLY A 80 6.11 -12.82 -7.05
N ARG A 81 6.64 -12.66 -8.27
CA ARG A 81 7.21 -11.42 -8.78
C ARG A 81 6.30 -10.76 -9.79
N ASP A 82 6.56 -9.51 -10.08
CA ASP A 82 5.82 -8.85 -11.14
C ASP A 82 6.40 -9.18 -12.53
N GLU A 83 5.51 -9.14 -13.53
CA GLU A 83 5.88 -9.36 -14.91
C GLU A 83 6.61 -8.13 -15.46
N PRO A 84 7.75 -8.30 -16.15
CA PRO A 84 8.37 -7.21 -16.88
C PRO A 84 7.37 -6.56 -17.83
N ASN A 85 7.38 -5.23 -17.90
CA ASN A 85 6.47 -4.45 -18.76
C ASN A 85 4.97 -4.53 -18.38
N ASN A 86 4.63 -4.86 -17.15
CA ASN A 86 3.27 -4.75 -16.65
C ASN A 86 2.78 -3.30 -16.75
N LYS A 87 1.76 -3.08 -17.61
CA LYS A 87 1.25 -1.72 -17.89
C LYS A 87 0.75 -0.98 -16.64
N THR A 88 0.18 -1.69 -15.68
CA THR A 88 -0.29 -1.09 -14.42
C THR A 88 0.87 -0.52 -13.62
N ASN A 89 1.96 -1.28 -13.51
CA ASN A 89 3.13 -0.85 -12.76
C ASN A 89 3.96 0.18 -13.50
N ASP A 90 4.04 0.10 -14.83
CA ASP A 90 4.65 1.17 -15.64
C ASP A 90 3.89 2.51 -15.47
N HIS A 91 2.56 2.47 -15.48
CA HIS A 91 1.75 3.64 -15.20
C HIS A 91 1.95 4.15 -13.77
N LEU A 92 1.96 3.25 -12.77
CA LEU A 92 2.21 3.63 -11.38
C LEU A 92 3.57 4.32 -11.22
N ARG A 93 4.62 3.77 -11.82
CA ARG A 93 5.95 4.39 -11.80
C ARG A 93 5.94 5.80 -12.39
N LYS A 94 5.30 6.00 -13.55
CA LYS A 94 5.16 7.32 -14.16
C LYS A 94 4.42 8.31 -13.25
N LEU A 95 3.39 7.85 -12.57
CA LEU A 95 2.63 8.68 -11.62
C LEU A 95 3.45 9.00 -10.36
N LEU A 96 4.27 8.06 -9.87
CA LEU A 96 5.20 8.32 -8.77
C LEU A 96 6.24 9.39 -9.16
N VAL A 97 6.75 9.36 -10.39
CA VAL A 97 7.65 10.41 -10.91
C VAL A 97 6.96 11.78 -10.92
N GLU A 98 5.68 11.85 -11.30
CA GLU A 98 4.91 13.10 -11.25
C GLU A 98 4.71 13.62 -9.81
N ALA A 99 4.76 12.74 -8.83
CA ALA A 99 4.77 13.10 -7.40
C ALA A 99 6.18 13.37 -6.84
N GLY A 100 7.20 13.39 -7.68
CA GLY A 100 8.60 13.66 -7.28
C GLY A 100 9.33 12.43 -6.71
N PHE A 101 8.81 11.22 -6.94
CA PHE A 101 9.45 9.98 -6.53
C PHE A 101 10.01 9.25 -7.75
N ASP A 102 11.32 9.34 -7.94
CA ASP A 102 12.00 8.53 -8.95
C ASP A 102 12.22 7.12 -8.38
N VAL A 103 11.36 6.21 -8.78
CA VAL A 103 11.41 4.81 -8.40
C VAL A 103 11.82 3.97 -9.60
N ASN A 104 12.93 3.27 -9.48
CA ASN A 104 13.36 2.34 -10.51
C ASN A 104 12.33 1.22 -10.71
N TYR A 105 12.28 0.68 -11.91
CA TYR A 105 11.46 -0.50 -12.19
C TYR A 105 12.14 -1.77 -11.65
N PRO A 106 11.40 -2.74 -11.11
CA PRO A 106 12.00 -4.03 -10.73
C PRO A 106 12.79 -4.65 -11.91
N PRO A 107 13.94 -5.30 -11.66
CA PRO A 107 14.49 -5.73 -10.36
C PRO A 107 15.36 -4.72 -9.62
N GLU A 108 15.55 -3.53 -10.13
CA GLU A 108 16.51 -2.54 -9.63
C GLU A 108 15.90 -1.58 -8.61
N LEU A 109 14.81 -1.96 -7.97
CA LEU A 109 14.14 -1.09 -7.03
C LEU A 109 15.07 -0.68 -5.88
N ASP A 110 15.24 0.62 -5.70
CA ASP A 110 15.91 1.18 -4.54
C ASP A 110 15.07 0.94 -3.27
N ARG A 111 15.58 0.08 -2.39
CA ARG A 111 14.95 -0.21 -1.09
C ARG A 111 14.93 1.01 -0.15
N ASN A 112 15.68 2.05 -0.47
CA ASN A 112 15.70 3.31 0.24
C ASN A 112 14.75 4.35 -0.38
N ALA A 113 14.05 4.02 -1.47
CA ALA A 113 13.04 4.91 -2.04
C ALA A 113 12.05 5.33 -0.94
N PRO A 114 11.74 6.64 -0.80
CA PRO A 114 10.90 7.15 0.30
C PRO A 114 9.41 6.81 0.10
N VAL A 115 9.13 5.73 -0.60
CA VAL A 115 7.80 5.21 -0.94
C VAL A 115 7.69 3.78 -0.41
N PHE A 116 6.52 3.40 0.09
CA PHE A 116 6.17 2.02 0.37
C PHE A 116 4.90 1.65 -0.40
N LEU A 117 4.93 0.53 -1.10
CA LEU A 117 3.80 0.02 -1.87
C LEU A 117 3.24 -1.25 -1.23
N THR A 118 1.92 -1.34 -1.10
CA THR A 118 1.24 -2.53 -0.61
C THR A 118 -0.11 -2.71 -1.31
N ASN A 119 -0.80 -3.80 -0.99
CA ASN A 119 -2.14 -4.08 -1.50
C ASN A 119 -3.17 -4.17 -0.38
N SER A 120 -4.42 -3.87 -0.72
CA SER A 120 -5.58 -4.06 0.17
C SER A 120 -5.88 -5.55 0.42
N ILE A 121 -5.43 -6.44 -0.46
CA ILE A 121 -5.52 -7.90 -0.33
C ILE A 121 -4.14 -8.50 -0.56
N LEU A 122 -3.65 -9.26 0.41
CA LEU A 122 -2.33 -9.91 0.42
C LEU A 122 -2.44 -11.42 0.18
N CYS A 123 -3.48 -11.83 -0.50
CA CYS A 123 -3.75 -13.18 -0.99
C CYS A 123 -3.96 -13.14 -2.50
N VAL A 124 -3.95 -14.29 -3.16
CA VAL A 124 -4.19 -14.43 -4.60
C VAL A 124 -5.56 -15.03 -4.87
N LYS A 125 -6.29 -14.45 -5.81
CA LYS A 125 -7.65 -14.90 -6.17
C LYS A 125 -7.64 -15.93 -7.29
N GLU A 126 -8.62 -16.81 -7.29
CA GLU A 126 -8.93 -17.69 -8.41
C GLU A 126 -9.62 -16.94 -9.55
N GLY A 127 -9.60 -17.53 -10.75
CA GLY A 127 -10.28 -17.01 -11.93
C GLY A 127 -9.45 -16.01 -12.75
N ALA A 128 -10.11 -15.10 -13.43
CA ALA A 128 -9.47 -14.13 -14.31
C ALA A 128 -8.78 -12.99 -13.52
N MET A 129 -7.84 -12.28 -14.18
CA MET A 129 -7.16 -11.13 -13.57
C MET A 129 -8.14 -10.06 -13.06
N ASN A 130 -9.24 -9.84 -13.77
CA ASN A 130 -10.29 -8.90 -13.43
C ASN A 130 -11.45 -9.54 -12.62
N ALA A 131 -11.28 -10.76 -12.10
CA ALA A 131 -12.29 -11.38 -11.24
C ALA A 131 -12.62 -10.48 -10.06
N ALA A 132 -13.90 -10.48 -9.66
CA ALA A 132 -14.40 -9.61 -8.62
C ALA A 132 -13.71 -9.85 -7.27
N VAL A 133 -13.38 -8.76 -6.60
CA VAL A 133 -12.88 -8.78 -5.22
C VAL A 133 -14.05 -8.61 -4.26
N ARG A 134 -14.16 -9.49 -3.27
CA ARG A 134 -15.21 -9.40 -2.25
C ARG A 134 -14.87 -8.35 -1.20
N ALA A 135 -15.83 -7.51 -0.86
CA ALA A 135 -15.64 -6.47 0.16
C ALA A 135 -15.19 -7.02 1.52
N GLY A 136 -15.66 -8.24 1.87
CA GLY A 136 -15.24 -8.93 3.09
C GLY A 136 -13.76 -9.32 3.11
N TRP A 137 -13.13 -9.56 1.96
CA TRP A 137 -11.68 -9.79 1.88
C TRP A 137 -10.90 -8.49 2.13
N VAL A 138 -11.36 -7.38 1.50
CA VAL A 138 -10.74 -6.06 1.71
C VAL A 138 -10.79 -5.66 3.17
N SER A 139 -11.96 -5.76 3.81
CA SER A 139 -12.10 -5.37 5.22
C SER A 139 -11.28 -6.26 6.17
N ALA A 140 -11.31 -7.59 5.97
CA ALA A 140 -10.55 -8.52 6.81
C ALA A 140 -9.03 -8.31 6.68
N CYS A 141 -8.53 -8.14 5.45
CA CYS A 141 -7.11 -7.90 5.19
C CYS A 141 -6.67 -6.52 5.68
N ALA A 142 -7.51 -5.50 5.50
CA ALA A 142 -7.25 -4.15 5.99
C ALA A 142 -7.09 -4.12 7.52
N ASP A 143 -8.00 -4.74 8.27
CA ASP A 143 -7.91 -4.77 9.74
C ASP A 143 -6.71 -5.59 10.23
N LYS A 144 -6.44 -6.74 9.59
CA LYS A 144 -5.45 -7.69 10.07
C LYS A 144 -4.01 -7.34 9.64
N HIS A 145 -3.83 -6.71 8.49
CA HIS A 145 -2.51 -6.49 7.90
C HIS A 145 -2.21 -5.03 7.57
N LEU A 146 -3.14 -4.30 6.94
CA LEU A 146 -2.87 -2.91 6.57
C LEU A 146 -2.82 -1.99 7.80
N ARG A 147 -3.72 -2.16 8.77
CA ARG A 147 -3.73 -1.37 10.00
C ARG A 147 -2.42 -1.51 10.80
N PRO A 148 -1.92 -2.72 11.12
CA PRO A 148 -0.63 -2.88 11.77
C PRO A 148 0.54 -2.35 10.93
N LEU A 149 0.49 -2.50 9.60
CA LEU A 149 1.52 -1.98 8.71
C LEU A 149 1.57 -0.44 8.74
N VAL A 150 0.43 0.25 8.67
CA VAL A 150 0.35 1.71 8.79
C VAL A 150 0.89 2.16 10.15
N SER A 151 0.51 1.49 11.24
CA SER A 151 1.00 1.78 12.58
C SER A 151 2.53 1.58 12.73
N TYR A 152 3.09 0.62 12.01
CA TYR A 152 4.54 0.36 11.97
C TYR A 152 5.29 1.40 11.14
N LEU A 153 4.81 1.68 9.92
CA LEU A 153 5.48 2.58 8.96
C LEU A 153 5.33 4.05 9.35
N LYS A 154 4.20 4.42 9.93
CA LYS A 154 3.80 5.81 10.28
C LYS A 154 4.02 6.80 9.13
N PRO A 155 3.49 6.54 7.94
CA PRO A 155 3.68 7.41 6.79
C PRO A 155 2.90 8.72 6.98
N PRO A 156 3.47 9.90 6.68
CA PRO A 156 2.73 11.17 6.75
C PRO A 156 1.65 11.27 5.67
N VAL A 157 1.81 10.54 4.56
CA VAL A 157 0.85 10.51 3.45
C VAL A 157 0.49 9.08 3.08
N VAL A 158 -0.81 8.80 2.95
CA VAL A 158 -1.34 7.50 2.50
C VAL A 158 -2.24 7.69 1.29
N VAL A 159 -2.04 6.87 0.27
CA VAL A 159 -2.80 6.91 -0.99
C VAL A 159 -3.56 5.60 -1.19
N GLY A 160 -4.89 5.66 -1.32
CA GLY A 160 -5.73 4.55 -1.73
C GLY A 160 -5.97 4.57 -3.23
N MET A 161 -5.45 3.59 -3.97
CA MET A 161 -5.55 3.49 -5.43
C MET A 161 -6.71 2.61 -5.85
N GLY A 162 -7.65 3.16 -6.62
CA GLY A 162 -8.83 2.45 -7.08
C GLY A 162 -9.78 2.09 -5.93
N ASN A 163 -10.84 1.33 -6.25
CA ASN A 163 -11.90 1.10 -5.26
C ASN A 163 -11.45 0.29 -4.04
N CYS A 164 -10.68 -0.78 -4.24
CA CYS A 164 -10.25 -1.66 -3.15
C CYS A 164 -9.20 -0.99 -2.25
N GLY A 165 -8.18 -0.36 -2.84
CA GLY A 165 -7.17 0.39 -2.10
C GLY A 165 -7.79 1.52 -1.29
N TRP A 166 -8.72 2.27 -1.91
CA TRP A 166 -9.45 3.33 -1.24
C TRP A 166 -10.30 2.83 -0.06
N GLN A 167 -11.09 1.78 -0.24
CA GLN A 167 -11.90 1.21 0.83
C GLN A 167 -11.06 0.71 2.01
N ALA A 168 -9.91 0.08 1.74
CA ALA A 168 -8.99 -0.37 2.77
C ALA A 168 -8.39 0.80 3.56
N VAL A 169 -7.89 1.83 2.87
CA VAL A 169 -7.30 3.03 3.48
C VAL A 169 -8.34 3.80 4.28
N ARG A 170 -9.51 4.06 3.69
CA ARG A 170 -10.63 4.75 4.36
C ARG A 170 -11.02 4.06 5.68
N ARG A 171 -11.04 2.72 5.69
CA ARG A 171 -11.36 1.91 6.87
C ARG A 171 -10.26 1.98 7.93
N VAL A 172 -9.00 1.84 7.53
CA VAL A 172 -7.87 1.78 8.46
C VAL A 172 -7.64 3.10 9.17
N LEU A 173 -7.74 4.20 8.43
CA LEU A 173 -7.53 5.58 8.91
C LEU A 173 -8.82 6.27 9.40
N ALA A 174 -9.94 5.54 9.43
CA ALA A 174 -11.23 6.00 9.93
C ALA A 174 -11.69 7.34 9.31
N VAL A 175 -11.48 7.52 7.99
CA VAL A 175 -11.91 8.72 7.27
C VAL A 175 -13.39 8.55 6.88
N GLU A 176 -14.29 8.65 7.86
CA GLU A 176 -15.70 8.27 7.70
C GLU A 176 -16.49 9.24 6.82
N ASP A 177 -16.14 10.53 6.85
CA ASP A 177 -16.79 11.58 6.05
C ASP A 177 -16.48 11.48 4.55
N ALA A 178 -15.46 10.71 4.19
CA ALA A 178 -15.07 10.53 2.80
C ALA A 178 -16.03 9.60 2.06
N PRO A 179 -16.33 9.85 0.76
CA PRO A 179 -17.18 8.99 -0.05
C PRO A 179 -16.65 7.54 -0.10
N LYS A 180 -17.56 6.57 0.01
CA LYS A 180 -17.18 5.14 -0.03
C LYS A 180 -16.67 4.71 -1.41
N ARG A 181 -17.25 5.25 -2.50
CA ARG A 181 -16.90 4.89 -3.87
C ARG A 181 -15.78 5.76 -4.39
N ILE A 182 -14.78 5.14 -4.99
CA ILE A 182 -13.64 5.84 -5.59
C ILE A 182 -14.06 6.84 -6.67
N SER A 183 -15.13 6.57 -7.42
CA SER A 183 -15.66 7.49 -8.43
C SER A 183 -16.08 8.86 -7.87
N HIS A 184 -16.41 8.93 -6.60
CA HIS A 184 -16.77 10.17 -5.91
C HIS A 184 -15.63 10.74 -5.06
N ALA A 185 -14.66 9.92 -4.71
CA ALA A 185 -13.53 10.30 -3.86
C ALA A 185 -12.26 10.68 -4.65
N ALA A 186 -12.07 10.11 -5.85
CA ALA A 186 -10.84 10.28 -6.61
C ALA A 186 -10.52 11.74 -6.89
N GLY A 187 -9.28 12.10 -6.56
CA GLY A 187 -8.77 13.46 -6.67
C GLY A 187 -9.03 14.32 -5.42
N SER A 188 -9.56 13.75 -4.34
CA SER A 188 -9.76 14.46 -3.07
C SER A 188 -8.82 13.93 -1.99
N SER A 189 -8.68 14.70 -0.90
CA SER A 189 -7.87 14.34 0.26
C SER A 189 -8.59 14.66 1.57
N TRP A 190 -8.18 13.96 2.63
CA TRP A 190 -8.71 14.10 3.99
C TRP A 190 -7.56 14.01 4.98
N ILE A 191 -7.76 14.54 6.19
CA ILE A 191 -6.84 14.40 7.30
C ILE A 191 -7.44 13.39 8.27
N ALA A 192 -6.71 12.32 8.56
CA ALA A 192 -7.09 11.34 9.57
C ALA A 192 -6.85 11.88 10.99
N ALA A 193 -7.42 11.22 12.00
CA ALA A 193 -7.32 11.66 13.40
C ALA A 193 -5.86 11.71 13.91
N ASP A 194 -4.98 10.89 13.37
CA ASP A 194 -3.54 10.85 13.68
C ASP A 194 -2.71 11.85 12.83
N GLN A 195 -3.37 12.79 12.16
CA GLN A 195 -2.79 13.78 11.25
C GLN A 195 -2.20 13.23 9.96
N THR A 196 -2.39 11.96 9.66
CA THR A 196 -2.04 11.38 8.36
C THR A 196 -2.88 12.01 7.25
N LEU A 197 -2.23 12.51 6.20
CA LEU A 197 -2.91 13.02 5.02
C LEU A 197 -3.26 11.87 4.08
N VAL A 198 -4.54 11.75 3.72
CA VAL A 198 -5.09 10.62 2.98
C VAL A 198 -5.59 11.07 1.62
N PHE A 199 -5.14 10.43 0.55
CA PHE A 199 -5.59 10.69 -0.81
C PHE A 199 -6.34 9.49 -1.40
N ALA A 200 -7.40 9.77 -2.16
CA ALA A 200 -8.06 8.82 -3.04
C ALA A 200 -7.69 9.11 -4.49
N VAL A 201 -7.16 8.11 -5.21
CA VAL A 201 -6.79 8.27 -6.63
C VAL A 201 -7.31 7.14 -7.51
N GLY A 202 -7.39 7.38 -8.81
CA GLY A 202 -7.71 6.35 -9.80
C GLY A 202 -6.71 5.20 -9.76
N HIS A 203 -7.16 3.98 -10.12
CA HIS A 203 -6.25 2.85 -10.27
C HIS A 203 -5.35 3.07 -11.51
N PRO A 204 -4.04 2.81 -11.45
CA PRO A 204 -3.14 3.02 -12.59
C PRO A 204 -3.30 2.01 -13.74
N GLY A 205 -4.07 0.94 -13.54
CA GLY A 205 -4.35 -0.05 -14.58
C GLY A 205 -5.28 0.48 -15.68
N PRO A 206 -5.39 -0.23 -16.82
CA PRO A 206 -6.13 0.23 -18.01
C PRO A 206 -7.57 0.67 -17.73
N LEU A 207 -8.33 -0.11 -16.95
CA LEU A 207 -9.71 0.26 -16.56
C LEU A 207 -9.75 1.50 -15.68
N GLY A 208 -8.76 1.71 -14.84
CA GLY A 208 -8.67 2.91 -14.02
C GLY A 208 -8.40 4.16 -14.83
N VAL A 209 -7.60 4.05 -15.90
CA VAL A 209 -7.33 5.16 -16.84
C VAL A 209 -8.57 5.53 -17.65
N ILE A 210 -9.45 4.57 -17.97
CA ILE A 210 -10.74 4.86 -18.61
C ILE A 210 -11.65 5.67 -17.66
N ASN A 211 -11.74 5.25 -16.38
CA ASN A 211 -12.62 5.88 -15.39
C ASN A 211 -12.09 7.23 -14.86
N ARG A 212 -10.77 7.41 -14.84
CA ARG A 212 -10.09 8.67 -14.52
C ARG A 212 -8.96 8.90 -15.51
N PRO A 213 -9.19 9.72 -16.54
CA PRO A 213 -8.25 9.95 -17.63
C PRO A 213 -6.86 10.36 -17.17
N TRP A 214 -5.85 9.99 -17.95
CA TRP A 214 -4.43 10.16 -17.61
C TRP A 214 -4.06 11.57 -17.14
N PRO A 215 -4.52 12.68 -17.79
CA PRO A 215 -4.21 14.03 -17.30
C PRO A 215 -4.74 14.29 -15.88
N GLN A 216 -5.90 13.72 -15.52
CA GLN A 216 -6.46 13.86 -14.17
C GLN A 216 -5.64 13.06 -13.16
N GLN A 217 -5.21 11.84 -13.51
CA GLN A 217 -4.33 11.06 -12.64
C GLN A 217 -3.00 11.79 -12.40
N ILE A 218 -2.39 12.35 -13.43
CA ILE A 218 -1.17 13.19 -13.31
C ILE A 218 -1.40 14.34 -12.33
N ALA A 219 -2.50 15.09 -12.50
CA ALA A 219 -2.82 16.20 -11.62
C ALA A 219 -3.00 15.76 -10.15
N ASP A 220 -3.62 14.59 -9.92
CA ASP A 220 -3.76 14.03 -8.57
C ASP A 220 -2.39 13.73 -7.94
N TRP A 221 -1.51 13.07 -8.68
CA TRP A 221 -0.21 12.67 -8.17
C TRP A 221 0.74 13.86 -7.96
N ARG A 222 0.67 14.91 -8.77
CA ARG A 222 1.37 16.18 -8.53
C ARG A 222 0.96 16.81 -7.20
N ARG A 223 -0.35 16.85 -6.89
CA ARG A 223 -0.83 17.34 -5.58
C ARG A 223 -0.35 16.50 -4.42
N ILE A 224 -0.23 15.17 -4.59
CA ILE A 224 0.37 14.30 -3.59
C ILE A 224 1.83 14.68 -3.36
N GLY A 225 2.59 14.91 -4.42
CA GLY A 225 4.00 15.35 -4.34
C GLY A 225 4.17 16.68 -3.62
N GLU A 226 3.33 17.66 -3.92
CA GLU A 226 3.28 18.95 -3.23
C GLU A 226 3.03 18.76 -1.73
N ALA A 227 2.03 17.95 -1.36
CA ALA A 227 1.70 17.66 0.03
C ALA A 227 2.85 16.97 0.77
N VAL A 228 3.49 15.98 0.15
CA VAL A 228 4.66 15.30 0.73
C VAL A 228 5.81 16.26 0.94
N SER A 229 6.03 17.20 0.01
CA SER A 229 7.11 18.19 0.12
C SER A 229 6.93 19.13 1.30
N VAL A 230 5.67 19.49 1.61
CA VAL A 230 5.32 20.35 2.74
C VAL A 230 5.44 19.62 4.07
N LEU A 231 5.02 18.35 4.11
CA LEU A 231 4.99 17.53 5.33
C LEU A 231 6.35 16.88 5.67
N ALA A 232 7.28 16.81 4.71
CA ALA A 232 8.62 16.35 4.98
C ALA A 232 9.31 17.32 5.94
N PRO A 233 9.83 16.90 7.11
CA PRO A 233 10.58 17.78 7.99
C PRO A 233 11.70 18.44 7.18
N ARG A 234 11.91 19.74 7.41
CA ARG A 234 13.13 20.43 6.91
C ARG A 234 14.34 19.89 7.67
N GLU A 235 14.84 18.72 7.26
CA GLU A 235 16.03 18.08 7.86
C GLU A 235 17.30 18.96 7.76
N ARG A 236 17.24 20.15 7.15
CA ARG A 236 18.41 20.99 6.88
C ARG A 236 18.72 22.04 7.93
N GLU A 237 17.93 22.22 8.99
CA GLU A 237 18.19 23.28 9.99
C GLU A 237 18.76 22.79 11.33
N MET A 238 18.87 21.48 11.56
CA MET A 238 19.40 20.96 12.84
C MET A 238 20.91 20.68 12.84
N ASP A 239 21.57 20.62 11.67
CA ASP A 239 22.99 20.23 11.59
C ASP A 239 23.98 21.42 11.64
N THR A 240 23.48 22.66 11.67
CA THR A 240 24.36 23.85 11.74
C THR A 240 24.49 24.46 13.13
N ARG A 241 23.84 23.94 14.17
CA ARG A 241 23.94 24.48 15.54
C ARG A 241 24.84 23.74 16.50
N SER A 242 25.44 22.60 16.13
CA SER A 242 26.34 21.86 17.01
C SER A 242 27.85 22.09 16.74
N GLY A 243 28.19 23.09 15.94
CA GLY A 243 29.57 23.35 15.54
C GLY A 243 30.16 24.69 16.02
N ARG A 244 29.66 25.24 17.12
CA ARG A 244 30.29 26.41 17.75
C ARG A 244 30.18 26.31 19.28
N GLU A 245 31.08 25.57 19.86
CA GLU A 245 31.69 25.84 21.18
C GLU A 245 33.10 25.27 21.20
#